data_15d9671544157016c3bd5db620a9396a
#
_entry.id   15d9671544157016c3bd5db620a9396a
#
_cell.length_a   1.000
_cell.length_b   1.000
_cell.length_c   1.000
_cell.angle_alpha   90.00
_cell.angle_beta   90.00
_cell.angle_gamma   90.00
#
_symmetry.space_group_name_H-M   'P 1'
#
loop_
_entity.id
_entity.type
_entity.pdbx_description
1 polymer ?
#
loop_
_entity_poly.entity_id
_entity_poly.type
_entity_poly.pdbx_seq_one_letter_code
_entity_poly.pdbx_strand_id
1 'polypeptide(L)'
;MTKDLHGGNIYKFQREGKNDILDYSSNINPLGVPQKFIDIGKESFDKLISYPDPYYIELRKKIAEFNSLDLSNIIVGNGATEILFLYLKALKPKKVLILAPCFAEYERALKSVSAEINYFELKESDNFYPNIE
;
A
#
# COMPACT_ATOMS: atom_id res chain seq x y z
N MET A 1 -24.46 -1.76 6.50
CA MET A 1 -23.14 -1.25 6.92
C MET A 1 -22.12 -1.82 5.98
N THR A 2 -21.40 -1.00 5.25
CA THR A 2 -20.25 -1.47 4.46
C THR A 2 -19.18 -1.98 5.42
N LYS A 3 -18.72 -3.21 5.24
CA LYS A 3 -17.64 -3.79 6.04
C LYS A 3 -16.38 -2.96 5.80
N ASP A 4 -15.76 -2.45 6.88
CA ASP A 4 -14.46 -1.79 6.76
C ASP A 4 -13.45 -2.79 6.20
N LEU A 5 -12.91 -2.50 5.02
CA LEU A 5 -11.96 -3.39 4.34
C LEU A 5 -10.53 -3.24 4.89
N HIS A 6 -10.26 -2.14 5.56
CA HIS A 6 -8.96 -1.80 6.13
C HIS A 6 -9.08 -1.41 7.58
N GLY A 7 -8.00 -1.66 8.34
CA GLY A 7 -7.83 -1.09 9.66
C GLY A 7 -7.55 0.42 9.63
N GLY A 8 -7.35 1.02 10.80
CA GLY A 8 -6.98 2.44 10.96
C GLY A 8 -8.14 3.43 10.86
N ASN A 9 -9.39 2.98 10.74
CA ASN A 9 -10.55 3.88 10.72
C ASN A 9 -10.97 4.32 12.14
N ILE A 10 -10.09 4.99 12.85
CA ILE A 10 -10.35 5.53 14.19
C ILE A 10 -11.48 6.56 14.19
N TYR A 11 -11.68 7.29 13.08
CA TYR A 11 -12.70 8.33 12.95
C TYR A 11 -14.13 7.80 13.09
N LYS A 12 -14.37 6.54 12.76
CA LYS A 12 -15.66 5.88 12.97
C LYS A 12 -16.03 5.88 14.46
N PHE A 13 -15.09 5.46 15.29
CA PHE A 13 -15.27 5.40 16.74
C PHE A 13 -15.32 6.78 17.38
N GLN A 14 -14.52 7.73 16.89
CA GLN A 14 -14.58 9.12 17.34
C GLN A 14 -15.95 9.76 17.09
N ARG A 15 -16.57 9.47 15.93
CA ARG A 15 -17.93 9.92 15.63
C ARG A 15 -18.99 9.30 16.55
N GLU A 16 -18.70 8.16 17.14
CA GLU A 16 -19.53 7.52 18.18
C GLU A 16 -19.22 8.02 19.61
N GLY A 17 -18.37 9.07 19.74
CA GLY A 17 -17.97 9.64 21.03
C GLY A 17 -16.88 8.87 21.77
N LYS A 18 -16.27 7.86 21.14
CA LYS A 18 -15.20 7.06 21.72
C LYS A 18 -13.85 7.69 21.33
N ASN A 19 -13.18 8.35 22.28
CA ASN A 19 -11.92 9.04 22.05
C ASN A 19 -10.69 8.30 22.59
N ASP A 20 -10.89 7.38 23.52
CA ASP A 20 -9.83 6.51 24.07
C ASP A 20 -9.81 5.20 23.28
N ILE A 21 -9.11 5.23 22.14
CA ILE A 21 -9.07 4.11 21.19
C ILE A 21 -7.65 3.56 21.14
N LEU A 22 -7.53 2.27 21.46
CA LEU A 22 -6.31 1.52 21.24
C LEU A 22 -6.41 0.79 19.89
N ASP A 23 -5.72 1.31 18.87
CA ASP A 23 -5.80 0.80 17.50
C ASP A 23 -4.68 -0.20 17.21
N TYR A 24 -5.03 -1.47 17.08
CA TYR A 24 -4.17 -2.54 16.59
C TYR A 24 -4.53 -3.01 15.17
N SER A 25 -5.40 -2.27 14.48
CA SER A 25 -5.92 -2.69 13.18
C SER A 25 -5.05 -2.26 12.00
N SER A 26 -4.01 -1.46 12.25
CA SER A 26 -3.10 -0.95 11.21
C SER A 26 -1.66 -0.90 11.71
N ASN A 27 -0.70 -1.09 10.78
CA ASN A 27 0.73 -1.05 11.06
C ASN A 27 1.26 0.38 11.08
N ILE A 28 0.82 1.18 12.03
CA ILE A 28 1.32 2.55 12.23
C ILE A 28 2.51 2.50 13.19
N ASN A 29 3.58 3.25 12.87
CA ASN A 29 4.72 3.36 13.74
C ASN A 29 4.33 4.01 15.08
N PRO A 30 4.41 3.29 16.22
CA PRO A 30 4.02 3.82 17.51
C PRO A 30 4.93 4.97 18.00
N LEU A 31 6.13 5.09 17.46
CA LEU A 31 7.07 6.18 17.73
C LEU A 31 6.71 7.47 16.95
N GLY A 32 5.71 7.41 16.10
CA GLY A 32 5.28 8.53 15.29
C GLY A 32 6.20 8.80 14.09
N VAL A 33 6.14 10.03 13.60
CA VAL A 33 6.92 10.47 12.44
C VAL A 33 8.33 10.87 12.89
N PRO A 34 9.40 10.38 12.23
CA PRO A 34 10.77 10.79 12.57
C PRO A 34 10.96 12.31 12.49
N GLN A 35 11.60 12.91 13.50
CA GLN A 35 11.79 14.36 13.58
C GLN A 35 12.49 14.92 12.33
N LYS A 36 13.51 14.22 11.85
CA LYS A 36 14.23 14.62 10.61
C LYS A 36 13.29 14.74 9.39
N PHE A 37 12.29 13.85 9.28
CA PHE A 37 11.31 13.92 8.19
C PHE A 37 10.43 15.16 8.32
N ILE A 38 10.00 15.48 9.55
CA ILE A 38 9.20 16.69 9.85
C ILE A 38 9.98 17.94 9.47
N ASP A 39 11.27 18.02 9.85
CA ASP A 39 12.11 19.19 9.61
C ASP A 39 12.34 19.39 8.09
N ILE A 40 12.69 18.35 7.36
CA ILE A 40 12.83 18.39 5.90
C ILE A 40 11.50 18.79 5.23
N GLY A 41 10.38 18.30 5.74
CA GLY A 41 9.04 18.68 5.26
C GLY A 41 8.83 20.19 5.39
N LYS A 42 9.09 20.75 6.55
CA LYS A 42 8.98 22.20 6.80
C LYS A 42 9.88 23.04 5.89
N GLU A 43 11.13 22.63 5.70
CA GLU A 43 12.08 23.30 4.81
C GLU A 43 11.71 23.21 3.33
N SER A 44 10.82 22.27 2.98
CA SER A 44 10.44 22.03 1.58
C SER A 44 9.19 22.78 1.14
N PHE A 45 8.52 23.52 2.03
CA PHE A 45 7.29 24.25 1.67
C PHE A 45 7.47 25.26 0.54
N ASP A 46 8.62 25.94 0.47
CA ASP A 46 8.91 26.90 -0.60
C ASP A 46 8.94 26.27 -1.99
N LYS A 47 9.16 24.94 -2.08
CA LYS A 47 9.15 24.19 -3.34
C LYS A 47 7.75 23.96 -3.90
N LEU A 48 6.70 24.20 -3.09
CA LEU A 48 5.29 24.02 -3.51
C LEU A 48 4.82 25.03 -4.54
N ILE A 49 5.60 26.07 -4.83
CA ILE A 49 5.31 27.02 -5.91
C ILE A 49 5.45 26.41 -7.30
N SER A 50 6.09 25.26 -7.42
CA SER A 50 6.35 24.56 -8.67
C SER A 50 5.64 23.21 -8.71
N TYR A 51 5.24 22.78 -9.91
CA TYR A 51 4.81 21.39 -10.07
C TYR A 51 5.95 20.43 -9.76
N PRO A 52 5.64 19.26 -9.17
CA PRO A 52 6.64 18.24 -8.96
C PRO A 52 7.21 17.73 -10.30
N ASP A 53 8.44 17.21 -10.27
CA ASP A 53 9.03 16.54 -11.44
C ASP A 53 8.16 15.36 -11.87
N PRO A 54 7.57 15.37 -13.08
CA PRO A 54 6.69 14.30 -13.55
C PRO A 54 7.42 12.96 -13.76
N TYR A 55 8.74 12.97 -13.82
CA TYR A 55 9.57 11.77 -14.00
C TYR A 55 10.16 11.25 -12.68
N TYR A 56 10.07 12.03 -11.60
CA TYR A 56 10.56 11.68 -10.27
C TYR A 56 12.04 11.22 -10.26
N ILE A 57 12.89 11.85 -11.08
CA ILE A 57 14.25 11.37 -11.34
C ILE A 57 15.07 11.24 -10.05
N GLU A 58 15.11 12.29 -9.23
CA GLU A 58 15.90 12.26 -8.00
C GLU A 58 15.36 11.26 -6.96
N LEU A 59 14.05 11.14 -6.83
CA LEU A 59 13.42 10.15 -5.94
C LEU A 59 13.75 8.73 -6.40
N ARG A 60 13.59 8.45 -7.69
CA ARG A 60 13.88 7.13 -8.27
C ARG A 60 15.35 6.75 -8.12
N LYS A 61 16.28 7.70 -8.33
CA LYS A 61 17.71 7.49 -8.09
C LYS A 61 17.98 7.07 -6.64
N LYS A 62 17.43 7.81 -5.66
CA LYS A 62 17.61 7.49 -4.24
C LYS A 62 17.06 6.13 -3.86
N ILE A 63 15.89 5.75 -4.40
CA ILE A 63 15.31 4.42 -4.18
C ILE A 63 16.20 3.34 -4.81
N ALA A 64 16.68 3.55 -6.03
CA ALA A 64 17.57 2.63 -6.73
C ALA A 64 18.88 2.42 -5.97
N GLU A 65 19.54 3.51 -5.57
CA GLU A 65 20.76 3.47 -4.74
C GLU A 65 20.54 2.69 -3.44
N PHE A 66 19.47 3.00 -2.71
CA PHE A 66 19.16 2.34 -1.43
C PHE A 66 18.94 0.83 -1.58
N ASN A 67 18.32 0.40 -2.68
CA ASN A 67 18.01 -1.00 -2.93
C ASN A 67 19.05 -1.73 -3.81
N SER A 68 20.14 -1.04 -4.22
CA SER A 68 21.15 -1.59 -5.15
C SER A 68 20.53 -2.10 -6.46
N LEU A 69 19.60 -1.32 -7.00
CA LEU A 69 18.88 -1.62 -8.24
C LEU A 69 19.22 -0.59 -9.33
N ASP A 70 18.96 -0.95 -10.58
CA ASP A 70 19.01 -0.01 -11.69
C ASP A 70 17.82 0.96 -11.66
N LEU A 71 18.04 2.21 -12.05
CA LEU A 71 17.00 3.24 -12.12
C LEU A 71 15.81 2.82 -13.02
N SER A 72 16.06 2.06 -14.06
CA SER A 72 15.03 1.54 -14.98
C SER A 72 14.05 0.58 -14.32
N ASN A 73 14.43 -0.02 -13.18
CA ASN A 73 13.61 -0.97 -12.43
C ASN A 73 12.76 -0.29 -11.33
N ILE A 74 12.79 1.04 -11.25
CA ILE A 74 12.07 1.78 -10.22
C ILE A 74 10.87 2.51 -10.83
N ILE A 75 9.70 2.22 -10.29
CA ILE A 75 8.48 2.99 -10.49
C ILE A 75 8.02 3.56 -9.16
N VAL A 76 7.47 4.76 -9.15
CA VAL A 76 6.94 5.43 -7.96
C VAL A 76 5.46 5.75 -8.12
N GLY A 77 4.75 5.81 -7.01
CA GLY A 77 3.33 6.14 -6.94
C GLY A 77 2.91 6.55 -5.52
N ASN A 78 1.67 6.94 -5.36
CA ASN A 78 1.09 7.29 -4.06
C ASN A 78 0.78 6.03 -3.23
N GLY A 79 1.84 5.37 -2.80
CA GLY A 79 1.80 4.10 -2.09
C GLY A 79 1.67 2.89 -3.01
N ALA A 80 1.84 1.72 -2.40
CA ALA A 80 1.80 0.43 -3.10
C ALA A 80 0.46 0.16 -3.80
N THR A 81 -0.64 0.68 -3.26
CA THR A 81 -1.98 0.48 -3.82
C THR A 81 -2.11 1.11 -5.22
N GLU A 82 -1.65 2.36 -5.41
CA GLU A 82 -1.69 2.96 -6.74
C GLU A 82 -0.87 2.14 -7.75
N ILE A 83 0.34 1.75 -7.38
CA ILE A 83 1.21 0.94 -8.25
C ILE A 83 0.54 -0.39 -8.60
N LEU A 84 -0.10 -1.05 -7.64
CA LEU A 84 -0.83 -2.29 -7.85
C LEU A 84 -1.94 -2.13 -8.91
N PHE A 85 -2.76 -1.08 -8.79
CA PHE A 85 -3.81 -0.81 -9.76
C PHE A 85 -3.25 -0.48 -11.16
N LEU A 86 -2.21 0.34 -11.24
CA LEU A 86 -1.56 0.68 -12.49
C LEU A 86 -0.92 -0.54 -13.17
N TYR A 87 -0.23 -1.38 -12.39
CA TYR A 87 0.37 -2.61 -12.86
C TYR A 87 -0.66 -3.56 -13.45
N LEU A 88 -1.76 -3.80 -12.74
CA LEU A 88 -2.83 -4.68 -13.24
C LEU A 88 -3.56 -4.11 -14.44
N LYS A 89 -3.74 -2.78 -14.52
CA LYS A 89 -4.27 -2.12 -15.73
C LYS A 89 -3.36 -2.29 -16.94
N ALA A 90 -2.05 -2.28 -16.74
CA ALA A 90 -1.09 -2.51 -17.82
C ALA A 90 -1.06 -3.99 -18.24
N LEU A 91 -1.02 -4.90 -17.27
CA LEU A 91 -0.92 -6.34 -17.51
C LEU A 91 -2.22 -6.97 -18.04
N LYS A 92 -3.38 -6.49 -17.58
CA LYS A 92 -4.72 -6.99 -17.92
C LYS A 92 -4.83 -8.52 -17.82
N PRO A 93 -4.52 -9.12 -16.68
CA PRO A 93 -4.59 -10.55 -16.50
C PRO A 93 -6.04 -11.04 -16.65
N LYS A 94 -6.22 -12.20 -17.29
CA LYS A 94 -7.57 -12.81 -17.43
C LYS A 94 -7.93 -13.67 -16.23
N LYS A 95 -6.96 -14.45 -15.73
CA LYS A 95 -7.10 -15.33 -14.57
C LYS A 95 -5.96 -15.13 -13.62
N VAL A 96 -6.27 -15.05 -12.33
CA VAL A 96 -5.28 -14.83 -11.27
C VAL A 96 -5.59 -15.72 -10.08
N LEU A 97 -4.55 -16.30 -9.51
CA LEU A 97 -4.60 -16.98 -8.22
C LEU A 97 -4.06 -16.04 -7.16
N ILE A 98 -4.79 -15.85 -6.07
CA ILE A 98 -4.34 -15.12 -4.90
C ILE A 98 -4.43 -16.01 -3.65
N LEU A 99 -3.49 -15.80 -2.73
CA LEU A 99 -3.53 -16.46 -1.43
C LEU A 99 -4.62 -15.81 -0.57
N ALA A 100 -5.29 -16.58 0.26
CA ALA A 100 -6.28 -16.08 1.22
C ALA A 100 -6.01 -16.73 2.60
N PRO A 101 -6.00 -15.92 3.70
CA PRO A 101 -6.25 -14.48 3.75
C PRO A 101 -5.09 -13.65 3.21
N CYS A 102 -5.40 -12.48 2.61
CA CYS A 102 -4.42 -11.54 2.10
C CYS A 102 -4.93 -10.09 2.16
N PHE A 103 -4.11 -9.17 1.70
CA PHE A 103 -4.45 -7.75 1.63
C PHE A 103 -5.62 -7.50 0.68
N ALA A 104 -6.69 -6.85 1.17
CA ALA A 104 -7.95 -6.68 0.45
C ALA A 104 -7.81 -5.93 -0.88
N GLU A 105 -6.77 -5.08 -1.03
CA GLU A 105 -6.55 -4.34 -2.27
C GLU A 105 -6.15 -5.23 -3.45
N TYR A 106 -5.61 -6.43 -3.23
CA TYR A 106 -5.34 -7.36 -4.33
C TYR A 106 -6.62 -7.73 -5.06
N GLU A 107 -7.64 -8.13 -4.31
CA GLU A 107 -8.95 -8.47 -4.88
C GLU A 107 -9.61 -7.25 -5.55
N ARG A 108 -9.56 -6.07 -4.91
CA ARG A 108 -10.14 -4.83 -5.46
C ARG A 108 -9.48 -4.43 -6.78
N ALA A 109 -8.17 -4.47 -6.82
CA ALA A 109 -7.42 -4.12 -8.02
C ALA A 109 -7.69 -5.10 -9.17
N LEU A 110 -7.78 -6.41 -8.89
CA LEU A 110 -8.12 -7.44 -9.88
C LEU A 110 -9.55 -7.28 -10.40
N LYS A 111 -10.51 -7.00 -9.52
CA LYS A 111 -11.90 -6.69 -9.94
C LYS A 111 -11.98 -5.47 -10.85
N SER A 112 -11.12 -4.47 -10.66
CA SER A 112 -11.09 -3.26 -11.51
C SER A 112 -10.71 -3.53 -12.96
N VAL A 113 -10.05 -4.65 -13.24
CA VAL A 113 -9.65 -5.09 -14.58
C VAL A 113 -10.45 -6.31 -15.06
N SER A 114 -11.52 -6.66 -14.33
CA SER A 114 -12.41 -7.80 -14.66
C SER A 114 -11.68 -9.14 -14.75
N ALA A 115 -10.63 -9.35 -13.96
CA ALA A 115 -9.94 -10.62 -13.89
C ALA A 115 -10.80 -11.68 -13.17
N GLU A 116 -10.75 -12.91 -13.63
CA GLU A 116 -11.25 -14.08 -12.92
C GLU A 116 -10.30 -14.39 -11.76
N ILE A 117 -10.82 -14.38 -10.52
CA ILE A 117 -10.01 -14.53 -9.32
C ILE A 117 -10.26 -15.94 -8.75
N ASN A 118 -9.20 -16.69 -8.58
CA ASN A 118 -9.17 -17.94 -7.85
C ASN A 118 -8.44 -17.72 -6.53
N TYR A 119 -8.89 -18.39 -5.47
CA TYR A 119 -8.30 -18.27 -4.14
C TYR A 119 -7.62 -19.58 -3.76
N PHE A 120 -6.41 -19.46 -3.25
CA PHE A 120 -5.74 -20.54 -2.55
C PHE A 120 -5.84 -20.25 -1.04
N GLU A 121 -6.69 -21.04 -0.37
CA GLU A 121 -6.92 -20.84 1.05
C GLU A 121 -5.78 -21.41 1.89
N LEU A 122 -5.12 -20.52 2.62
CA LEU A 122 -4.12 -20.87 3.61
C LEU A 122 -4.80 -21.26 4.93
N LYS A 123 -4.33 -22.29 5.58
CA LYS A 123 -4.90 -22.82 6.83
C LYS A 123 -4.02 -22.49 8.02
N GLU A 124 -4.65 -22.16 9.13
CA GLU A 124 -3.97 -21.95 10.40
C GLU A 124 -3.23 -23.20 10.88
N SER A 125 -3.80 -24.40 10.63
CA SER A 125 -3.16 -25.68 10.92
C SER A 125 -1.77 -25.84 10.27
N ASP A 126 -1.57 -25.18 9.14
CA ASP A 126 -0.34 -25.23 8.35
C ASP A 126 0.51 -23.96 8.56
N ASN A 127 0.23 -23.19 9.62
CA ASN A 127 0.84 -21.89 9.91
C ASN A 127 0.76 -20.92 8.72
N PHE A 128 -0.31 -20.99 7.94
CA PHE A 128 -0.51 -20.22 6.72
C PHE A 128 0.58 -20.38 5.65
N TYR A 129 1.29 -21.51 5.65
CA TYR A 129 2.20 -21.87 4.57
C TYR A 129 1.43 -22.52 3.41
N PRO A 130 1.68 -22.11 2.15
CA PRO A 130 1.09 -22.77 1.01
C PRO A 130 1.72 -24.14 0.81
N ASN A 131 0.93 -25.21 0.93
CA ASN A 131 1.34 -26.54 0.49
C ASN A 131 0.99 -26.67 -0.99
N ILE A 132 2.01 -26.72 -1.83
CA ILE A 132 1.89 -26.78 -3.30
C ILE A 132 2.36 -28.18 -3.75
N GLU A 133 1.74 -29.25 -3.20
CA GLU A 133 1.91 -30.61 -3.74
C GLU A 133 1.00 -30.87 -4.91
#